data_85476597cb1c51961fafcab99877aeef
#
_entry.id   85476597cb1c51961fafcab99877aeef
#
_cell.length_a   1.000
_cell.length_b   1.000
_cell.length_c   1.000
_cell.angle_alpha   90.00
_cell.angle_beta   90.00
_cell.angle_gamma   90.00
#
_symmetry.space_group_name_H-M   'P 1'
#
loop_
_entity.id
_entity.type
_entity.pdbx_description
1 polymer ?
#
loop_
_entity_poly.entity_id
_entity_poly.type
_entity_poly.pdbx_seq_one_letter_code
_entity_poly.pdbx_strand_id
1 'polypeptide(L)'
;MRFGLSLILFFLFFGFSKAQVQNFNVPKISSDAKISLLTVGVGEEIYQLFGHTGIRIKDEKLGWDLVYNYGTFDFYDPNFIKKFIKGELDYFLSVDDFTAFMNEYVEENRSVHEQVLDLDSTQVQKIFEFLTTNAREEFKYYRYDFLYDNCATRPRDVIVKVLFKDQLKFKPDVDDEATYRELIDRHNSNEWLDFGMDIAIGLPTDKKAGYGRTFLPFELQQLIEGATLNGKSIVLSSSQILDTIPEHHSKKWFTPGLLFWLIFLFFFILQIKNKFNAVLYKVVAVTFFTTLGLLGWLFIYFWFGTNHTTTYWNLNILWAMPLNLPIALFILSNKYRKWVHQYFFVYRMILVILLCGWGLNPQQYHAAVVPIILLAILLNSKYLTIPTS
;
A
#
# COMPACT_ATOMS: atom_id res chain seq x y z
N MET A 1 -33.41 64.99 -24.48
CA MET A 1 -32.72 63.78 -25.02
C MET A 1 -32.99 62.62 -24.10
N ARG A 2 -33.87 61.70 -24.50
CA ARG A 2 -34.24 60.54 -23.73
C ARG A 2 -33.49 59.34 -24.32
N PHE A 3 -32.61 58.69 -23.50
CA PHE A 3 -32.01 57.47 -23.87
C PHE A 3 -32.85 56.29 -23.29
N GLY A 4 -33.46 55.55 -24.23
CA GLY A 4 -34.18 54.30 -23.86
C GLY A 4 -33.24 53.15 -23.62
N LEU A 5 -33.38 52.52 -22.47
CA LEU A 5 -32.69 51.32 -22.07
C LEU A 5 -33.50 50.11 -22.56
N SER A 6 -33.05 49.45 -23.63
CA SER A 6 -33.65 48.21 -24.11
C SER A 6 -33.03 47.04 -23.33
N LEU A 7 -33.81 46.47 -22.42
CA LEU A 7 -33.48 45.26 -21.66
C LEU A 7 -33.77 44.06 -22.58
N ILE A 8 -32.71 43.41 -23.10
CA ILE A 8 -32.81 42.14 -23.82
C ILE A 8 -32.81 41.02 -22.79
N LEU A 9 -33.99 40.45 -22.52
CA LEU A 9 -34.15 39.21 -21.75
C LEU A 9 -33.69 38.03 -22.63
N PHE A 10 -32.52 37.52 -22.34
CA PHE A 10 -32.02 36.24 -22.89
C PHE A 10 -32.62 35.10 -22.07
N PHE A 11 -33.71 34.50 -22.54
CA PHE A 11 -34.22 33.26 -22.02
C PHE A 11 -33.26 32.14 -22.44
N LEU A 12 -32.36 31.72 -21.52
CA LEU A 12 -31.62 30.49 -21.63
C LEU A 12 -32.59 29.31 -21.41
N PHE A 13 -33.05 28.71 -22.50
CA PHE A 13 -33.64 27.37 -22.47
C PHE A 13 -32.56 26.38 -22.05
N PHE A 14 -32.45 26.09 -20.75
CA PHE A 14 -31.81 24.91 -20.29
C PHE A 14 -32.68 23.72 -20.69
N GLY A 15 -32.40 23.16 -21.86
CA GLY A 15 -32.89 21.84 -22.23
C GLY A 15 -32.32 20.83 -21.24
N PHE A 16 -33.14 20.40 -20.31
CA PHE A 16 -32.84 19.19 -19.55
C PHE A 16 -32.85 18.02 -20.54
N SER A 17 -31.67 17.70 -21.10
CA SER A 17 -31.44 16.38 -21.70
C SER A 17 -31.66 15.38 -20.58
N LYS A 18 -32.85 14.75 -20.56
CA LYS A 18 -33.02 13.51 -19.85
C LYS A 18 -32.04 12.55 -20.50
N ALA A 19 -30.91 12.29 -19.82
CA ALA A 19 -30.06 11.18 -20.17
C ALA A 19 -31.00 9.95 -20.18
N GLN A 20 -31.26 9.41 -21.38
CA GLN A 20 -31.94 8.12 -21.52
C GLN A 20 -31.04 7.13 -20.81
N VAL A 21 -31.46 6.71 -19.61
CA VAL A 21 -30.91 5.52 -18.97
C VAL A 21 -31.28 4.39 -19.92
N GLN A 22 -30.35 4.01 -20.80
CA GLN A 22 -30.50 2.78 -21.57
C GLN A 22 -30.64 1.68 -20.53
N ASN A 23 -31.82 1.05 -20.50
CA ASN A 23 -32.06 -0.13 -19.68
C ASN A 23 -31.11 -1.22 -20.18
N PHE A 24 -29.94 -1.29 -19.54
CA PHE A 24 -28.99 -2.38 -19.78
C PHE A 24 -29.58 -3.64 -19.19
N ASN A 25 -30.05 -4.50 -20.09
CA ASN A 25 -30.64 -5.77 -19.67
C ASN A 25 -29.48 -6.78 -19.45
N VAL A 26 -29.09 -6.97 -18.18
CA VAL A 26 -28.11 -8.01 -17.83
C VAL A 26 -28.72 -9.37 -18.17
N PRO A 27 -28.03 -10.24 -18.92
CA PRO A 27 -28.55 -11.55 -19.26
C PRO A 27 -28.82 -12.37 -17.99
N LYS A 28 -29.79 -13.28 -18.10
CA LYS A 28 -30.01 -14.27 -17.05
C LYS A 28 -28.97 -15.37 -17.16
N ILE A 29 -28.33 -15.70 -16.04
CA ILE A 29 -27.51 -16.91 -15.93
C ILE A 29 -28.38 -18.10 -15.53
N SER A 30 -27.86 -19.31 -15.76
CA SER A 30 -28.61 -20.53 -15.46
C SER A 30 -28.75 -20.75 -13.93
N SER A 31 -29.70 -21.59 -13.53
CA SER A 31 -29.88 -21.97 -12.12
C SER A 31 -28.69 -22.73 -11.54
N ASP A 32 -27.84 -23.28 -12.41
CA ASP A 32 -26.70 -24.14 -12.02
C ASP A 32 -25.38 -23.37 -12.01
N ALA A 33 -25.43 -22.08 -12.36
CA ALA A 33 -24.26 -21.20 -12.32
C ALA A 33 -23.70 -21.11 -10.90
N LYS A 34 -22.37 -21.09 -10.80
CA LYS A 34 -21.64 -21.01 -9.53
C LYS A 34 -20.77 -19.77 -9.49
N ILE A 35 -20.58 -19.26 -8.28
CA ILE A 35 -19.62 -18.20 -8.00
C ILE A 35 -18.54 -18.75 -7.08
N SER A 36 -17.30 -18.43 -7.42
CA SER A 36 -16.14 -18.76 -6.60
C SER A 36 -15.31 -17.51 -6.31
N LEU A 37 -14.73 -17.46 -5.11
CA LEU A 37 -13.64 -16.56 -4.80
C LEU A 37 -12.34 -17.26 -5.17
N LEU A 38 -11.52 -16.61 -5.99
CA LEU A 38 -10.18 -17.07 -6.34
C LEU A 38 -9.15 -16.25 -5.56
N THR A 39 -8.26 -16.94 -4.85
CA THR A 39 -7.14 -16.32 -4.15
C THR A 39 -5.84 -16.78 -4.80
N VAL A 40 -5.11 -15.83 -5.36
CA VAL A 40 -3.82 -16.06 -5.98
C VAL A 40 -2.72 -15.81 -4.97
N GLY A 41 -1.76 -16.73 -4.89
CA GLY A 41 -0.60 -16.61 -4.02
C GLY A 41 0.31 -15.44 -4.38
N VAL A 42 1.30 -15.18 -3.53
CA VAL A 42 2.30 -14.13 -3.75
C VAL A 42 3.18 -14.44 -4.97
N GLY A 43 3.76 -13.40 -5.57
CA GLY A 43 4.74 -13.49 -6.65
C GLY A 43 5.99 -12.67 -6.35
N GLU A 44 6.90 -12.57 -7.31
CA GLU A 44 8.20 -11.91 -7.11
C GLU A 44 8.14 -10.40 -7.36
N GLU A 45 7.24 -9.93 -8.20
CA GLU A 45 7.10 -8.53 -8.53
C GLU A 45 6.46 -7.73 -7.39
N ILE A 46 6.80 -6.46 -7.26
CA ILE A 46 6.35 -5.59 -6.15
C ILE A 46 4.82 -5.57 -6.01
N TYR A 47 4.09 -5.55 -7.13
CA TYR A 47 2.62 -5.55 -7.14
C TYR A 47 2.00 -6.93 -6.88
N GLN A 48 2.80 -8.01 -6.88
CA GLN A 48 2.37 -9.40 -6.62
C GLN A 48 2.61 -9.86 -5.18
N LEU A 49 3.34 -9.08 -4.38
CA LEU A 49 3.82 -9.48 -3.04
C LEU A 49 2.71 -9.87 -2.07
N PHE A 50 1.52 -9.34 -2.27
CA PHE A 50 0.39 -9.56 -1.37
C PHE A 50 -0.66 -10.51 -1.98
N GLY A 51 -0.35 -11.13 -3.11
CA GLY A 51 -1.30 -11.99 -3.82
C GLY A 51 -2.33 -11.20 -4.62
N HIS A 52 -3.40 -11.87 -5.01
CA HIS A 52 -4.50 -11.27 -5.78
C HIS A 52 -5.84 -11.98 -5.49
N THR A 53 -6.96 -11.32 -5.77
CA THR A 53 -8.30 -11.89 -5.61
C THR A 53 -9.13 -11.65 -6.87
N GLY A 54 -9.76 -12.72 -7.37
CA GLY A 54 -10.75 -12.65 -8.46
C GLY A 54 -12.08 -13.27 -8.04
N ILE A 55 -13.17 -12.89 -8.72
CA ILE A 55 -14.47 -13.55 -8.61
C ILE A 55 -14.73 -14.32 -9.90
N ARG A 56 -14.80 -15.65 -9.82
CA ARG A 56 -15.15 -16.52 -10.94
C ARG A 56 -16.65 -16.74 -11.00
N ILE A 57 -17.21 -16.68 -12.20
CA ILE A 57 -18.58 -17.07 -12.51
C ILE A 57 -18.53 -18.16 -13.57
N LYS A 58 -18.97 -19.37 -13.20
CA LYS A 58 -19.03 -20.53 -14.09
C LYS A 58 -20.48 -20.91 -14.34
N ASP A 59 -20.88 -20.92 -15.60
CA ASP A 59 -22.20 -21.39 -16.07
C ASP A 59 -22.00 -22.40 -17.21
N GLU A 60 -22.05 -23.68 -16.89
CA GLU A 60 -21.84 -24.77 -17.85
C GLU A 60 -22.92 -24.83 -18.93
N LYS A 61 -24.16 -24.40 -18.61
CA LYS A 61 -25.25 -24.40 -19.59
C LYS A 61 -25.09 -23.30 -20.63
N LEU A 62 -24.53 -22.18 -20.28
CA LEU A 62 -24.24 -21.08 -21.20
C LEU A 62 -22.84 -21.16 -21.81
N GLY A 63 -21.99 -22.09 -21.32
CA GLY A 63 -20.59 -22.20 -21.72
C GLY A 63 -19.74 -21.03 -21.25
N TRP A 64 -20.11 -20.40 -20.13
CA TRP A 64 -19.36 -19.26 -19.57
C TRP A 64 -18.48 -19.71 -18.41
N ASP A 65 -17.24 -19.26 -18.43
CA ASP A 65 -16.29 -19.44 -17.35
C ASP A 65 -15.42 -18.16 -17.28
N LEU A 66 -15.90 -17.19 -16.53
CA LEU A 66 -15.40 -15.81 -16.51
C LEU A 66 -14.83 -15.46 -15.15
N VAL A 67 -13.76 -14.68 -15.13
CA VAL A 67 -13.16 -14.12 -13.93
C VAL A 67 -13.26 -12.60 -13.98
N TYR A 68 -13.81 -12.02 -12.92
CA TYR A 68 -13.90 -10.59 -12.70
C TYR A 68 -12.72 -10.16 -11.82
N ASN A 69 -11.80 -9.39 -12.42
CA ASN A 69 -10.55 -8.96 -11.81
C ASN A 69 -10.58 -7.47 -11.48
N TYR A 70 -10.70 -7.13 -10.18
CA TYR A 70 -10.41 -5.78 -9.72
C TYR A 70 -8.90 -5.58 -9.54
N GLY A 71 -8.41 -4.38 -9.82
CA GLY A 71 -6.99 -4.07 -9.66
C GLY A 71 -6.17 -4.17 -10.93
N THR A 72 -6.84 -4.40 -12.08
CA THR A 72 -6.20 -4.32 -13.40
C THR A 72 -5.83 -2.87 -13.72
N PHE A 73 -4.70 -2.66 -14.36
CA PHE A 73 -4.21 -1.33 -14.76
C PHE A 73 -3.48 -1.40 -16.10
N ASP A 74 -3.33 -0.25 -16.76
CA ASP A 74 -2.70 -0.17 -18.07
C ASP A 74 -1.22 0.23 -17.94
N PHE A 75 -0.31 -0.72 -18.17
CA PHE A 75 1.13 -0.48 -18.21
C PHE A 75 1.58 0.38 -19.41
N TYR A 76 0.76 0.48 -20.46
CA TYR A 76 1.09 1.24 -21.66
C TYR A 76 0.69 2.71 -21.56
N ASP A 77 0.07 3.15 -20.44
CA ASP A 77 -0.19 4.58 -20.21
C ASP A 77 1.14 5.34 -20.23
N PRO A 78 1.36 6.31 -21.15
CA PRO A 78 2.62 7.06 -21.22
C PRO A 78 2.94 7.85 -19.95
N ASN A 79 1.96 8.08 -19.08
CA ASN A 79 2.13 8.71 -17.78
C ASN A 79 2.09 7.71 -16.60
N PHE A 80 2.20 6.41 -16.86
CA PHE A 80 2.06 5.35 -15.87
C PHE A 80 2.90 5.63 -14.60
N ILE A 81 4.21 5.80 -14.74
CA ILE A 81 5.13 6.03 -13.60
C ILE A 81 4.73 7.30 -12.82
N LYS A 82 4.41 8.39 -13.52
CA LYS A 82 4.00 9.65 -12.89
C LYS A 82 2.71 9.50 -12.10
N LYS A 83 1.69 8.86 -12.70
CA LYS A 83 0.40 8.60 -12.06
C LYS A 83 0.55 7.64 -10.89
N PHE A 84 1.36 6.58 -11.06
CA PHE A 84 1.65 5.62 -9.99
C PHE A 84 2.30 6.30 -8.77
N ILE A 85 3.39 7.07 -8.97
CA ILE A 85 4.07 7.79 -7.89
C ILE A 85 3.12 8.75 -7.16
N LYS A 86 2.20 9.38 -7.88
CA LYS A 86 1.24 10.32 -7.30
C LYS A 86 0.02 9.66 -6.66
N GLY A 87 -0.18 8.35 -6.83
CA GLY A 87 -1.44 7.69 -6.45
C GLY A 87 -2.62 8.17 -7.29
N GLU A 88 -2.38 8.48 -8.56
CA GLU A 88 -3.37 8.97 -9.53
C GLU A 88 -3.63 7.98 -10.67
N LEU A 89 -3.08 6.77 -10.58
CA LEU A 89 -3.31 5.73 -11.57
C LEU A 89 -4.76 5.25 -11.48
N ASP A 90 -5.43 5.17 -12.64
CA ASP A 90 -6.74 4.57 -12.74
C ASP A 90 -6.61 3.05 -12.89
N TYR A 91 -7.20 2.34 -11.95
CA TYR A 91 -7.38 0.91 -12.03
C TYR A 91 -8.79 0.59 -12.53
N PHE A 92 -9.00 -0.60 -13.01
CA PHE A 92 -10.32 -1.00 -13.50
C PHE A 92 -10.65 -2.46 -13.21
N LEU A 93 -11.94 -2.79 -13.36
CA LEU A 93 -12.44 -4.15 -13.36
C LEU A 93 -12.30 -4.73 -14.76
N SER A 94 -11.43 -5.74 -14.95
CA SER A 94 -11.40 -6.56 -16.18
C SER A 94 -12.28 -7.79 -16.03
N VAL A 95 -12.67 -8.34 -17.18
CA VAL A 95 -13.39 -9.62 -17.26
C VAL A 95 -12.65 -10.51 -18.24
N ASP A 96 -12.11 -11.59 -17.73
CA ASP A 96 -11.23 -12.48 -18.46
C ASP A 96 -11.83 -13.89 -18.54
N ASP A 97 -11.50 -14.66 -19.58
CA ASP A 97 -11.76 -16.10 -19.61
C ASP A 97 -10.94 -16.81 -18.52
N PHE A 98 -11.55 -17.78 -17.83
CA PHE A 98 -10.88 -18.50 -16.76
C PHE A 98 -9.58 -19.21 -17.21
N THR A 99 -9.55 -19.71 -18.44
CA THR A 99 -8.35 -20.36 -18.99
C THR A 99 -7.22 -19.35 -19.17
N ALA A 100 -7.54 -18.15 -19.66
CA ALA A 100 -6.56 -17.08 -19.80
C ALA A 100 -6.02 -16.64 -18.44
N PHE A 101 -6.91 -16.43 -17.46
CA PHE A 101 -6.56 -16.14 -16.08
C PHE A 101 -5.62 -17.19 -15.48
N MET A 102 -5.93 -18.47 -15.63
CA MET A 102 -5.09 -19.55 -15.10
C MET A 102 -3.71 -19.63 -15.78
N ASN A 103 -3.64 -19.40 -17.10
CA ASN A 103 -2.38 -19.43 -17.84
C ASN A 103 -1.40 -18.36 -17.35
N GLU A 104 -1.89 -17.16 -17.03
CA GLU A 104 -1.06 -16.08 -16.45
C GLU A 104 -0.36 -16.57 -15.17
N TYR A 105 -1.09 -17.19 -14.24
CA TYR A 105 -0.50 -17.65 -12.97
C TYR A 105 0.33 -18.93 -13.09
N VAL A 106 0.09 -19.75 -14.11
CA VAL A 106 1.01 -20.84 -14.45
C VAL A 106 2.36 -20.28 -14.91
N GLU A 107 2.35 -19.27 -15.80
CA GLU A 107 3.57 -18.61 -16.27
C GLU A 107 4.33 -17.88 -15.15
N GLU A 108 3.59 -17.25 -14.22
CA GLU A 108 4.16 -16.57 -13.07
C GLU A 108 4.56 -17.51 -11.91
N ASN A 109 4.33 -18.82 -12.02
CA ASN A 109 4.53 -19.81 -10.96
C ASN A 109 3.86 -19.43 -9.64
N ARG A 110 2.61 -18.95 -9.70
CA ARG A 110 1.81 -18.55 -8.54
C ARG A 110 0.67 -19.52 -8.30
N SER A 111 0.43 -19.84 -7.04
CA SER A 111 -0.68 -20.72 -6.66
C SER A 111 -2.04 -20.04 -6.83
N VAL A 112 -3.08 -20.85 -7.10
CA VAL A 112 -4.47 -20.39 -7.11
C VAL A 112 -5.32 -21.29 -6.25
N HIS A 113 -6.02 -20.71 -5.28
CA HIS A 113 -6.97 -21.37 -4.40
C HIS A 113 -8.38 -20.94 -4.75
N GLU A 114 -9.31 -21.89 -4.87
CA GLU A 114 -10.71 -21.63 -5.19
C GLU A 114 -11.63 -22.00 -4.02
N GLN A 115 -12.50 -21.06 -3.66
CA GLN A 115 -13.60 -21.26 -2.72
C GLN A 115 -14.92 -21.09 -3.47
N VAL A 116 -15.59 -22.23 -3.78
CA VAL A 116 -16.92 -22.21 -4.38
C VAL A 116 -17.93 -21.83 -3.31
N LEU A 117 -18.79 -20.84 -3.58
CA LEU A 117 -19.78 -20.34 -2.62
C LEU A 117 -21.10 -21.10 -2.73
N ASP A 118 -21.69 -21.44 -1.57
CA ASP A 118 -23.01 -22.08 -1.45
C ASP A 118 -24.12 -21.01 -1.50
N LEU A 119 -24.44 -20.60 -2.73
CA LEU A 119 -25.40 -19.54 -3.03
C LEU A 119 -26.61 -20.08 -3.81
N ASP A 120 -27.78 -19.57 -3.51
CA ASP A 120 -28.97 -19.84 -4.34
C ASP A 120 -28.92 -19.06 -5.67
N SER A 121 -29.75 -19.50 -6.65
CA SER A 121 -29.78 -18.91 -7.98
C SER A 121 -30.11 -17.40 -7.99
N THR A 122 -30.85 -16.92 -7.00
CA THR A 122 -31.18 -15.49 -6.88
C THR A 122 -29.97 -14.69 -6.42
N GLN A 123 -29.19 -15.23 -5.48
CA GLN A 123 -27.97 -14.62 -4.96
C GLN A 123 -26.89 -14.58 -6.05
N VAL A 124 -26.73 -15.70 -6.78
CA VAL A 124 -25.81 -15.81 -7.92
C VAL A 124 -26.15 -14.75 -8.98
N GLN A 125 -27.44 -14.65 -9.39
CA GLN A 125 -27.90 -13.66 -10.36
C GLN A 125 -27.61 -12.21 -9.89
N LYS A 126 -27.86 -11.89 -8.64
CA LYS A 126 -27.59 -10.54 -8.09
C LYS A 126 -26.11 -10.18 -8.10
N ILE A 127 -25.20 -11.12 -7.75
CA ILE A 127 -23.75 -10.88 -7.81
C ILE A 127 -23.32 -10.68 -9.27
N PHE A 128 -23.83 -11.53 -10.17
CA PHE A 128 -23.55 -11.41 -11.61
C PHE A 128 -24.02 -10.05 -12.16
N GLU A 129 -25.24 -9.62 -11.83
CA GLU A 129 -25.77 -8.31 -12.23
C GLU A 129 -24.90 -7.15 -11.72
N PHE A 130 -24.47 -7.24 -10.46
CA PHE A 130 -23.59 -6.24 -9.88
C PHE A 130 -22.25 -6.16 -10.62
N LEU A 131 -21.58 -7.31 -10.81
CA LEU A 131 -20.28 -7.40 -11.47
C LEU A 131 -20.36 -6.94 -12.93
N THR A 132 -21.36 -7.44 -13.69
CA THR A 132 -21.56 -7.09 -15.09
C THR A 132 -21.87 -5.59 -15.26
N THR A 133 -22.65 -5.01 -14.36
CA THR A 133 -22.90 -3.57 -14.34
C THR A 133 -21.64 -2.80 -14.04
N ASN A 134 -20.86 -3.24 -13.04
CA ASN A 134 -19.63 -2.58 -12.65
C ASN A 134 -18.50 -2.72 -13.70
N ALA A 135 -18.52 -3.77 -14.52
CA ALA A 135 -17.56 -3.96 -15.61
C ALA A 135 -17.81 -3.06 -16.84
N ARG A 136 -18.90 -2.30 -16.87
CA ARG A 136 -19.20 -1.36 -17.98
C ARG A 136 -18.20 -0.22 -17.99
N GLU A 137 -17.93 0.31 -19.18
CA GLU A 137 -16.97 1.38 -19.42
C GLU A 137 -17.18 2.59 -18.49
N GLU A 138 -18.43 2.93 -18.20
CA GLU A 138 -18.80 4.09 -17.37
C GLU A 138 -18.53 3.86 -15.87
N PHE A 139 -18.36 2.60 -15.40
CA PHE A 139 -18.30 2.25 -13.99
C PHE A 139 -17.06 1.45 -13.58
N LYS A 140 -16.31 0.90 -14.55
CA LYS A 140 -15.21 -0.04 -14.26
C LYS A 140 -13.98 0.64 -13.64
N TYR A 141 -13.75 1.92 -13.93
CA TYR A 141 -12.57 2.65 -13.45
C TYR A 141 -12.73 3.15 -12.02
N TYR A 142 -11.62 3.08 -11.27
CA TYR A 142 -11.57 3.57 -9.90
C TYR A 142 -10.16 3.94 -9.46
N ARG A 143 -10.06 4.74 -8.38
CA ARG A 143 -8.80 5.05 -7.71
C ARG A 143 -8.45 3.92 -6.75
N TYR A 144 -7.34 3.30 -6.99
CA TYR A 144 -6.84 2.24 -6.12
C TYR A 144 -6.30 2.82 -4.81
N ASP A 145 -6.70 2.23 -3.70
CA ASP A 145 -6.11 2.47 -2.39
C ASP A 145 -5.66 1.14 -1.81
N PHE A 146 -4.39 1.06 -1.45
CA PHE A 146 -3.78 -0.19 -1.02
C PHE A 146 -4.50 -0.83 0.18
N LEU A 147 -4.99 -0.04 1.14
CA LEU A 147 -5.67 -0.56 2.32
C LEU A 147 -7.19 -0.63 2.18
N TYR A 148 -7.79 0.31 1.43
CA TYR A 148 -9.23 0.54 1.54
C TYR A 148 -10.01 0.26 0.25
N ASP A 149 -9.37 0.27 -0.92
CA ASP A 149 -10.04 0.08 -2.21
C ASP A 149 -9.16 -0.66 -3.22
N ASN A 150 -8.99 -1.98 -3.03
CA ASN A 150 -8.05 -2.81 -3.78
C ASN A 150 -8.67 -4.10 -4.35
N CYS A 151 -7.83 -4.98 -4.90
CA CYS A 151 -8.26 -6.24 -5.51
C CYS A 151 -8.91 -7.24 -4.53
N ALA A 152 -8.75 -7.09 -3.22
CA ALA A 152 -9.39 -7.95 -2.21
C ALA A 152 -10.60 -7.27 -1.58
N THR A 153 -10.50 -5.96 -1.25
CA THR A 153 -11.60 -5.23 -0.61
C THR A 153 -12.83 -5.12 -1.51
N ARG A 154 -12.65 -4.92 -2.82
CA ARG A 154 -13.77 -4.84 -3.77
C ARG A 154 -14.54 -6.14 -3.91
N PRO A 155 -13.93 -7.32 -4.14
CA PRO A 155 -14.62 -8.61 -4.08
C PRO A 155 -15.36 -8.85 -2.77
N ARG A 156 -14.71 -8.57 -1.62
CA ARG A 156 -15.35 -8.61 -0.31
C ARG A 156 -16.63 -7.78 -0.28
N ASP A 157 -16.53 -6.53 -0.71
CA ASP A 157 -17.64 -5.59 -0.64
C ASP A 157 -18.78 -5.96 -1.58
N VAL A 158 -18.50 -6.57 -2.73
CA VAL A 158 -19.53 -7.15 -3.61
C VAL A 158 -20.32 -8.25 -2.88
N ILE A 159 -19.60 -9.22 -2.29
CA ILE A 159 -20.18 -10.34 -1.55
C ILE A 159 -21.03 -9.81 -0.38
N VAL A 160 -20.45 -8.93 0.45
CA VAL A 160 -21.13 -8.35 1.61
C VAL A 160 -22.35 -7.56 1.19
N LYS A 161 -22.25 -6.67 0.21
CA LYS A 161 -23.35 -5.81 -0.23
C LYS A 161 -24.56 -6.60 -0.77
N VAL A 162 -24.28 -7.66 -1.51
CA VAL A 162 -25.35 -8.49 -2.10
C VAL A 162 -25.99 -9.42 -1.06
N LEU A 163 -25.18 -10.01 -0.15
CA LEU A 163 -25.63 -11.02 0.80
C LEU A 163 -25.96 -10.46 2.19
N PHE A 164 -25.81 -9.16 2.42
CA PHE A 164 -26.05 -8.54 3.73
C PHE A 164 -27.44 -8.85 4.30
N LYS A 165 -28.46 -8.83 3.46
CA LYS A 165 -29.87 -9.13 3.87
C LYS A 165 -30.09 -10.60 4.18
N ASP A 166 -29.22 -11.49 3.72
CA ASP A 166 -29.32 -12.93 3.86
C ASP A 166 -28.56 -13.45 5.10
N GLN A 167 -28.37 -12.58 6.10
CA GLN A 167 -27.71 -12.89 7.37
C GLN A 167 -26.28 -13.45 7.20
N LEU A 168 -25.51 -12.86 6.31
CA LEU A 168 -24.07 -13.13 6.21
C LEU A 168 -23.41 -12.72 7.54
N LYS A 169 -22.71 -13.67 8.15
CA LYS A 169 -21.97 -13.46 9.41
C LYS A 169 -20.55 -13.98 9.26
N PHE A 170 -19.62 -13.22 9.78
CA PHE A 170 -18.22 -13.62 9.89
C PHE A 170 -17.95 -14.11 11.31
N LYS A 171 -17.07 -15.10 11.45
CA LYS A 171 -16.59 -15.48 12.78
C LYS A 171 -15.77 -14.31 13.36
N PRO A 172 -15.87 -14.07 14.68
CA PRO A 172 -14.96 -13.15 15.35
C PRO A 172 -13.52 -13.61 15.10
N ASP A 173 -12.69 -12.70 14.65
CA ASP A 173 -11.31 -13.01 14.38
C ASP A 173 -10.48 -13.08 15.67
N VAL A 174 -9.53 -14.00 15.71
CA VAL A 174 -8.63 -14.22 16.84
C VAL A 174 -7.51 -13.15 16.89
N ASP A 175 -7.25 -12.46 15.77
CA ASP A 175 -6.14 -11.49 15.65
C ASP A 175 -6.62 -10.06 15.32
N ASP A 176 -7.71 -9.62 15.96
CA ASP A 176 -8.26 -8.27 15.81
C ASP A 176 -7.31 -7.16 16.28
N GLU A 177 -6.22 -7.52 16.96
CA GLU A 177 -5.24 -6.57 17.51
C GLU A 177 -4.13 -6.19 16.51
N ALA A 178 -3.91 -6.98 15.46
CA ALA A 178 -2.86 -6.74 14.48
C ALA A 178 -3.06 -5.39 13.74
N THR A 179 -1.97 -4.64 13.58
CA THR A 179 -1.98 -3.42 12.78
C THR A 179 -1.87 -3.76 11.29
N TYR A 180 -2.23 -2.79 10.43
CA TYR A 180 -1.99 -2.96 8.98
C TYR A 180 -0.52 -3.18 8.68
N ARG A 181 0.40 -2.49 9.37
CA ARG A 181 1.85 -2.66 9.22
C ARG A 181 2.29 -4.08 9.55
N GLU A 182 1.88 -4.62 10.70
CA GLU A 182 2.22 -6.00 11.08
C GLU A 182 1.69 -7.03 10.07
N LEU A 183 0.53 -6.79 9.48
CA LEU A 183 -0.01 -7.66 8.43
C LEU A 183 0.82 -7.55 7.13
N ILE A 184 1.30 -6.36 6.77
CA ILE A 184 2.19 -6.14 5.63
C ILE A 184 3.52 -6.87 5.85
N ASP A 185 4.14 -6.68 7.01
CA ASP A 185 5.45 -7.26 7.36
C ASP A 185 5.42 -8.79 7.36
N ARG A 186 4.32 -9.42 7.83
CA ARG A 186 4.15 -10.88 7.81
C ARG A 186 4.24 -11.49 6.40
N HIS A 187 3.88 -10.73 5.37
CA HIS A 187 3.86 -11.18 3.98
C HIS A 187 5.12 -10.76 3.21
N ASN A 188 6.00 -9.97 3.82
CA ASN A 188 7.19 -9.45 3.15
C ASN A 188 8.45 -10.22 3.58
N SER A 189 8.86 -11.22 2.78
CA SER A 189 10.06 -12.01 3.05
C SER A 189 11.38 -11.36 2.59
N ASN A 190 11.30 -10.23 1.87
CA ASN A 190 12.46 -9.52 1.37
C ASN A 190 12.83 -8.37 2.30
N GLU A 191 13.82 -8.56 3.16
CA GLU A 191 14.24 -7.60 4.17
C GLU A 191 14.58 -6.19 3.63
N TRP A 192 15.08 -6.05 2.39
CA TRP A 192 15.34 -4.74 1.78
C TRP A 192 14.06 -4.05 1.35
N LEU A 193 13.11 -4.82 0.85
CA LEU A 193 11.82 -4.29 0.46
C LEU A 193 10.99 -3.93 1.68
N ASP A 194 11.02 -4.77 2.70
CA ASP A 194 10.41 -4.52 4.01
C ASP A 194 10.92 -3.21 4.62
N PHE A 195 12.24 -3.05 4.70
CA PHE A 195 12.86 -1.82 5.12
C PHE A 195 12.42 -0.60 4.29
N GLY A 196 12.35 -0.75 2.95
CA GLY A 196 11.89 0.31 2.04
C GLY A 196 10.42 0.68 2.29
N MET A 197 9.56 -0.30 2.48
CA MET A 197 8.14 -0.10 2.79
C MET A 197 7.96 0.57 4.15
N ASP A 198 8.62 0.08 5.19
CA ASP A 198 8.56 0.65 6.54
C ASP A 198 9.02 2.10 6.62
N ILE A 199 9.98 2.47 5.79
CA ILE A 199 10.38 3.87 5.66
C ILE A 199 9.32 4.70 4.94
N ALA A 200 8.66 4.14 3.92
CA ALA A 200 7.71 4.89 3.09
C ALA A 200 6.34 5.07 3.76
N ILE A 201 5.84 4.04 4.49
CA ILE A 201 4.52 4.06 5.11
C ILE A 201 4.53 4.74 6.48
N GLY A 202 3.43 5.42 6.81
CA GLY A 202 3.28 6.23 8.02
C GLY A 202 2.18 5.72 8.97
N LEU A 203 1.77 6.57 9.91
CA LEU A 203 0.81 6.25 10.98
C LEU A 203 -0.51 5.60 10.56
N PRO A 204 -1.08 5.81 9.36
CA PRO A 204 -2.30 5.09 8.98
C PRO A 204 -2.14 3.58 9.03
N THR A 205 -0.92 3.04 8.80
CA THR A 205 -0.64 1.60 8.83
C THR A 205 -0.43 1.05 10.24
N ASP A 206 -0.18 1.89 11.22
CA ASP A 206 0.00 1.48 12.63
C ASP A 206 -1.32 1.40 13.40
N LYS A 207 -2.46 1.58 12.72
CA LYS A 207 -3.79 1.36 13.29
C LYS A 207 -4.14 -0.13 13.28
N LYS A 208 -4.91 -0.57 14.27
CA LYS A 208 -5.50 -1.91 14.27
C LYS A 208 -6.33 -2.11 13.01
N ALA A 209 -6.07 -3.21 12.32
CA ALA A 209 -6.74 -3.50 11.06
C ALA A 209 -8.17 -4.01 11.28
N GLY A 210 -8.39 -4.86 12.30
CA GLY A 210 -9.68 -5.49 12.53
C GLY A 210 -10.24 -6.13 11.25
N TYR A 211 -11.51 -5.87 10.96
CA TYR A 211 -12.13 -6.32 9.69
C TYR A 211 -11.39 -5.81 8.43
N GLY A 212 -10.70 -4.68 8.51
CA GLY A 212 -9.90 -4.11 7.42
C GLY A 212 -8.72 -4.98 6.97
N ARG A 213 -8.29 -6.00 7.79
CA ARG A 213 -7.24 -6.97 7.44
C ARG A 213 -7.50 -7.67 6.10
N THR A 214 -8.77 -7.76 5.69
CA THR A 214 -9.20 -8.32 4.40
C THR A 214 -8.80 -7.47 3.19
N PHE A 215 -7.97 -6.45 3.37
CA PHE A 215 -7.24 -5.81 2.27
C PHE A 215 -6.20 -6.76 1.65
N LEU A 216 -5.78 -7.78 2.41
CA LEU A 216 -4.92 -8.87 1.92
C LEU A 216 -5.77 -10.02 1.40
N PRO A 217 -5.49 -10.54 0.20
CA PRO A 217 -6.21 -11.65 -0.41
C PRO A 217 -6.31 -12.90 0.49
N PHE A 218 -5.21 -13.28 1.14
CA PHE A 218 -5.19 -14.44 2.03
C PHE A 218 -6.08 -14.23 3.27
N GLU A 219 -6.10 -13.02 3.83
CA GLU A 219 -6.97 -12.70 4.96
C GLU A 219 -8.46 -12.70 4.57
N LEU A 220 -8.76 -12.25 3.34
CA LEU A 220 -10.10 -12.37 2.79
C LEU A 220 -10.51 -13.84 2.58
N GLN A 221 -9.62 -14.66 2.04
CA GLN A 221 -9.85 -16.10 1.91
C GLN A 221 -10.21 -16.75 3.25
N GLN A 222 -9.43 -16.47 4.31
CA GLN A 222 -9.70 -17.00 5.65
C GLN A 222 -11.02 -16.49 6.22
N LEU A 223 -11.34 -15.21 6.01
CA LEU A 223 -12.62 -14.65 6.46
C LEU A 223 -13.81 -15.37 5.81
N ILE A 224 -13.75 -15.59 4.50
CA ILE A 224 -14.81 -16.27 3.74
C ILE A 224 -14.90 -17.74 4.15
N GLU A 225 -13.78 -18.44 4.40
CA GLU A 225 -13.77 -19.82 4.88
C GLU A 225 -14.53 -19.98 6.20
N GLY A 226 -14.43 -19.00 7.08
CA GLY A 226 -15.11 -18.99 8.36
C GLY A 226 -16.53 -18.42 8.33
N ALA A 227 -16.99 -17.88 7.21
CA ALA A 227 -18.25 -17.16 7.12
C ALA A 227 -19.46 -18.11 7.05
N THR A 228 -20.61 -17.61 7.54
CA THR A 228 -21.89 -18.33 7.46
C THR A 228 -22.97 -17.46 6.82
N LEU A 229 -23.81 -18.11 6.03
CA LEU A 229 -24.99 -17.51 5.40
C LEU A 229 -26.23 -18.26 5.91
N ASN A 230 -27.18 -17.56 6.53
CA ASN A 230 -28.32 -18.17 7.20
C ASN A 230 -27.95 -19.30 8.19
N GLY A 231 -26.78 -19.17 8.86
CA GLY A 231 -26.30 -20.15 9.84
C GLY A 231 -25.58 -21.37 9.27
N LYS A 232 -25.44 -21.48 7.95
CA LYS A 232 -24.65 -22.53 7.26
C LYS A 232 -23.37 -21.96 6.71
N SER A 233 -22.33 -22.78 6.50
CA SER A 233 -21.13 -22.34 5.80
C SER A 233 -21.48 -21.71 4.45
N ILE A 234 -20.87 -20.57 4.14
CA ILE A 234 -21.00 -19.95 2.81
C ILE A 234 -20.12 -20.66 1.77
N VAL A 235 -19.11 -21.42 2.21
CA VAL A 235 -18.20 -22.16 1.34
C VAL A 235 -18.74 -23.58 1.14
N LEU A 236 -19.05 -23.91 -0.10
CA LEU A 236 -19.47 -25.24 -0.52
C LEU A 236 -18.27 -26.19 -0.66
N SER A 237 -17.19 -25.72 -1.28
CA SER A 237 -15.92 -26.41 -1.43
C SER A 237 -14.76 -25.44 -1.49
N SER A 238 -13.61 -25.87 -0.97
CA SER A 238 -12.39 -25.09 -0.88
C SER A 238 -11.22 -25.97 -1.31
N SER A 239 -10.46 -25.58 -2.33
CA SER A 239 -9.39 -26.39 -2.90
C SER A 239 -8.32 -25.57 -3.58
N GLN A 240 -7.10 -26.05 -3.50
CA GLN A 240 -5.98 -25.57 -4.32
C GLN A 240 -6.16 -26.10 -5.73
N ILE A 241 -6.31 -25.20 -6.72
CA ILE A 241 -6.53 -25.58 -8.14
C ILE A 241 -5.27 -25.39 -8.99
N LEU A 242 -4.29 -24.64 -8.46
CA LEU A 242 -2.95 -24.51 -9.04
C LEU A 242 -1.93 -24.40 -7.92
N ASP A 243 -0.92 -25.29 -7.94
CA ASP A 243 0.21 -25.24 -7.01
C ASP A 243 1.42 -24.56 -7.63
N THR A 244 2.27 -23.97 -6.78
CA THR A 244 3.57 -23.43 -7.20
C THR A 244 4.61 -24.55 -7.28
N ILE A 245 5.56 -24.43 -8.22
CA ILE A 245 6.77 -25.23 -8.22
C ILE A 245 7.69 -24.63 -7.15
N PRO A 246 8.10 -25.42 -6.12
CA PRO A 246 8.94 -24.91 -5.07
C PRO A 246 10.26 -24.35 -5.58
N GLU A 247 10.48 -23.06 -5.35
CA GLU A 247 11.75 -22.40 -5.65
C GLU A 247 12.63 -22.35 -4.40
N HIS A 248 13.92 -22.68 -4.56
CA HIS A 248 14.90 -22.60 -3.47
C HIS A 248 15.36 -21.14 -3.32
N HIS A 249 14.63 -20.35 -2.54
CA HIS A 249 15.11 -19.02 -2.15
C HIS A 249 16.20 -19.16 -1.09
N SER A 250 17.44 -18.92 -1.47
CA SER A 250 18.53 -18.80 -0.50
C SER A 250 18.31 -17.56 0.37
N LYS A 251 18.33 -17.72 1.70
CA LYS A 251 18.28 -16.58 2.62
C LYS A 251 19.37 -15.58 2.27
N LYS A 252 18.98 -14.38 1.87
CA LYS A 252 19.92 -13.29 1.56
C LYS A 252 20.59 -12.86 2.87
N TRP A 253 21.89 -13.15 3.03
CA TRP A 253 22.67 -12.79 4.22
C TRP A 253 22.92 -11.27 4.34
N PHE A 254 22.84 -10.55 3.22
CA PHE A 254 23.02 -9.10 3.16
C PHE A 254 21.72 -8.36 3.42
N THR A 255 21.52 -7.98 4.69
CA THR A 255 20.30 -7.30 5.16
C THR A 255 20.55 -5.81 5.43
N PRO A 256 19.50 -4.95 5.44
CA PRO A 256 19.61 -3.54 5.80
C PRO A 256 20.23 -3.36 7.20
N GLY A 257 19.80 -4.17 8.16
CA GLY A 257 20.32 -4.15 9.53
C GLY A 257 21.82 -4.41 9.56
N LEU A 258 22.29 -5.47 8.90
CA LEU A 258 23.71 -5.76 8.83
C LEU A 258 24.51 -4.61 8.22
N LEU A 259 24.06 -4.07 7.09
CA LEU A 259 24.75 -2.96 6.41
C LEU A 259 24.88 -1.74 7.32
N PHE A 260 23.78 -1.26 7.91
CA PHE A 260 23.81 -0.03 8.70
C PHE A 260 24.56 -0.21 10.02
N TRP A 261 24.52 -1.39 10.66
CA TRP A 261 25.38 -1.68 11.79
C TRP A 261 26.86 -1.69 11.44
N LEU A 262 27.26 -2.27 10.30
CA LEU A 262 28.65 -2.24 9.85
C LEU A 262 29.12 -0.80 9.55
N ILE A 263 28.29 0.02 8.92
CA ILE A 263 28.61 1.43 8.66
C ILE A 263 28.76 2.18 9.98
N PHE A 264 27.83 2.05 10.92
CA PHE A 264 27.92 2.69 12.23
C PHE A 264 29.20 2.28 12.97
N LEU A 265 29.44 0.98 13.11
CA LEU A 265 30.61 0.44 13.82
C LEU A 265 31.94 0.89 13.18
N PHE A 266 32.01 0.94 11.86
CA PHE A 266 33.20 1.43 11.15
C PHE A 266 33.52 2.87 11.56
N PHE A 267 32.55 3.80 11.47
CA PHE A 267 32.78 5.19 11.85
C PHE A 267 32.98 5.38 13.36
N PHE A 268 32.32 4.59 14.18
CA PHE A 268 32.51 4.59 15.62
C PHE A 268 33.93 4.19 16.02
N ILE A 269 34.46 3.13 15.41
CA ILE A 269 35.86 2.68 15.63
C ILE A 269 36.88 3.76 15.16
N LEU A 270 36.64 4.38 14.00
CA LEU A 270 37.50 5.49 13.54
C LEU A 270 37.50 6.65 14.55
N GLN A 271 36.33 6.96 15.13
CA GLN A 271 36.20 8.03 16.12
C GLN A 271 36.98 7.69 17.43
N ILE A 272 36.81 6.49 17.97
CA ILE A 272 37.50 6.05 19.20
C ILE A 272 39.01 6.02 19.00
N LYS A 273 39.47 5.53 17.85
CA LYS A 273 40.90 5.46 17.54
C LYS A 273 41.53 6.80 17.11
N ASN A 274 40.78 7.90 17.14
CA ASN A 274 41.17 9.21 16.68
C ASN A 274 41.74 9.23 15.21
N LYS A 275 41.29 8.27 14.42
CA LYS A 275 41.68 8.14 12.99
C LYS A 275 40.71 8.86 12.04
N PHE A 276 39.67 9.45 12.57
CA PHE A 276 38.68 10.20 11.81
C PHE A 276 39.18 11.64 11.62
N ASN A 277 40.00 11.88 10.59
CA ASN A 277 40.55 13.20 10.32
C ASN A 277 39.42 14.22 10.00
N ALA A 278 39.73 15.52 10.18
CA ALA A 278 38.75 16.58 10.08
C ALA A 278 38.06 16.67 8.69
N VAL A 279 38.83 16.43 7.63
CA VAL A 279 38.32 16.49 6.24
C VAL A 279 37.36 15.34 5.98
N LEU A 280 37.77 14.10 6.27
CA LEU A 280 36.96 12.91 6.10
C LEU A 280 35.67 13.02 6.95
N TYR A 281 35.80 13.46 8.21
CA TYR A 281 34.65 13.67 9.08
C TYR A 281 33.65 14.66 8.47
N LYS A 282 34.13 15.79 7.96
CA LYS A 282 33.29 16.82 7.35
C LYS A 282 32.57 16.27 6.10
N VAL A 283 33.31 15.56 5.24
CA VAL A 283 32.72 14.95 4.02
C VAL A 283 31.62 13.95 4.40
N VAL A 284 31.91 13.02 5.30
CA VAL A 284 30.93 12.01 5.75
C VAL A 284 29.71 12.67 6.37
N ALA A 285 29.91 13.66 7.28
CA ALA A 285 28.79 14.34 7.91
C ALA A 285 27.92 15.10 6.89
N VAL A 286 28.54 15.82 5.96
CA VAL A 286 27.80 16.54 4.91
C VAL A 286 27.00 15.57 4.04
N THR A 287 27.63 14.51 3.54
CA THR A 287 26.96 13.50 2.70
C THR A 287 25.81 12.85 3.46
N PHE A 288 26.06 12.39 4.69
CA PHE A 288 25.04 11.72 5.52
C PHE A 288 23.83 12.61 5.80
N PHE A 289 24.05 13.84 6.31
CA PHE A 289 22.94 14.75 6.60
C PHE A 289 22.25 15.27 5.34
N THR A 290 22.94 15.37 4.21
CA THR A 290 22.30 15.64 2.91
C THR A 290 21.35 14.53 2.54
N THR A 291 21.79 13.26 2.64
CA THR A 291 20.95 12.09 2.35
C THR A 291 19.72 12.04 3.25
N LEU A 292 19.89 12.23 4.57
CA LEU A 292 18.77 12.27 5.51
C LEU A 292 17.81 13.43 5.22
N GLY A 293 18.36 14.59 4.85
CA GLY A 293 17.55 15.76 4.51
C GLY A 293 16.74 15.57 3.23
N LEU A 294 17.32 14.94 2.20
CA LEU A 294 16.61 14.59 0.96
C LEU A 294 15.48 13.58 1.24
N LEU A 295 15.76 12.56 2.07
CA LEU A 295 14.76 11.60 2.51
C LEU A 295 13.60 12.29 3.26
N GLY A 296 13.92 13.24 4.14
CA GLY A 296 12.89 14.02 4.84
C GLY A 296 12.04 14.87 3.89
N TRP A 297 12.62 15.45 2.86
CA TRP A 297 11.86 16.14 1.81
C TRP A 297 11.00 15.20 0.98
N LEU A 298 11.46 13.97 0.75
CA LEU A 298 10.64 12.92 0.12
C LEU A 298 9.40 12.59 0.96
N PHE A 299 9.51 12.50 2.29
CA PHE A 299 8.34 12.32 3.16
C PHE A 299 7.37 13.49 3.08
N ILE A 300 7.87 14.74 3.05
CA ILE A 300 7.02 15.92 2.82
C ILE A 300 6.29 15.81 1.47
N TYR A 301 7.01 15.39 0.42
CA TYR A 301 6.39 15.17 -0.89
C TYR A 301 5.30 14.09 -0.84
N PHE A 302 5.53 12.97 -0.15
CA PHE A 302 4.50 11.93 0.02
C PHE A 302 3.25 12.44 0.75
N TRP A 303 3.40 13.34 1.72
CA TRP A 303 2.25 13.89 2.45
C TRP A 303 1.40 14.87 1.63
N PHE A 304 2.07 15.73 0.87
CA PHE A 304 1.39 16.87 0.22
C PHE A 304 1.34 16.76 -1.30
N GLY A 305 2.16 15.94 -1.90
CA GLY A 305 2.31 15.80 -3.34
C GLY A 305 1.75 14.51 -3.93
N THR A 306 1.23 13.61 -3.09
CA THR A 306 0.66 12.33 -3.52
C THR A 306 -0.68 12.05 -2.85
N ASN A 307 -1.44 11.11 -3.43
CA ASN A 307 -2.73 10.64 -2.89
C ASN A 307 -2.61 9.29 -2.15
N HIS A 308 -1.40 8.83 -1.83
CA HIS A 308 -1.18 7.58 -1.11
C HIS A 308 -1.55 7.72 0.36
N THR A 309 -2.69 7.19 0.77
CA THR A 309 -3.19 7.28 2.15
C THR A 309 -2.26 6.63 3.17
N THR A 310 -1.52 5.60 2.77
CA THR A 310 -0.58 4.86 3.61
C THR A 310 0.66 5.66 4.01
N THR A 311 1.02 6.71 3.27
CA THR A 311 2.28 7.45 3.51
C THR A 311 2.12 8.67 4.42
N TYR A 312 0.89 9.02 4.80
CA TYR A 312 0.61 10.21 5.61
C TYR A 312 1.15 10.08 7.04
N TRP A 313 1.50 11.23 7.63
CA TRP A 313 1.96 11.33 9.02
C TRP A 313 3.13 10.38 9.34
N ASN A 314 4.06 10.24 8.40
CA ASN A 314 5.22 9.35 8.55
C ASN A 314 6.22 9.93 9.54
N LEU A 315 6.30 9.33 10.74
CA LEU A 315 7.19 9.79 11.80
C LEU A 315 8.67 9.47 11.56
N ASN A 316 9.02 8.76 10.49
CA ASN A 316 10.41 8.66 10.03
C ASN A 316 11.05 10.04 9.78
N ILE A 317 10.23 11.08 9.56
CA ILE A 317 10.68 12.47 9.47
C ILE A 317 11.41 12.96 10.73
N LEU A 318 11.21 12.33 11.91
CA LEU A 318 11.88 12.73 13.16
C LEU A 318 13.39 12.44 13.13
N TRP A 319 13.82 11.36 12.48
CA TRP A 319 15.23 11.05 12.30
C TRP A 319 15.77 11.47 10.93
N ALA A 320 14.93 11.57 9.92
CA ALA A 320 15.28 12.09 8.60
C ALA A 320 14.69 13.49 8.39
N MET A 321 15.06 14.45 9.25
CA MET A 321 14.50 15.81 9.20
C MET A 321 14.88 16.53 7.89
N PRO A 322 13.93 17.17 7.19
CA PRO A 322 14.22 17.95 5.97
C PRO A 322 15.26 19.06 6.18
N LEU A 323 15.32 19.63 7.38
CA LEU A 323 16.30 20.67 7.75
C LEU A 323 17.74 20.15 7.78
N ASN A 324 17.98 18.84 7.80
CA ASN A 324 19.32 18.28 7.65
C ASN A 324 19.97 18.73 6.33
N LEU A 325 19.20 18.94 5.26
CA LEU A 325 19.74 19.38 3.96
C LEU A 325 20.37 20.77 4.02
N PRO A 326 19.69 21.86 4.41
CA PRO A 326 20.32 23.18 4.52
C PRO A 326 21.43 23.22 5.59
N ILE A 327 21.28 22.46 6.68
CA ILE A 327 22.31 22.40 7.73
C ILE A 327 23.57 21.71 7.21
N ALA A 328 23.47 20.65 6.41
CA ALA A 328 24.62 20.02 5.76
C ALA A 328 25.41 21.03 4.92
N LEU A 329 24.74 21.92 4.18
CA LEU A 329 25.39 22.99 3.43
C LEU A 329 26.04 24.03 4.37
N PHE A 330 25.41 24.36 5.52
CA PHE A 330 25.95 25.29 6.50
C PHE A 330 27.20 24.76 7.21
N ILE A 331 27.39 23.44 7.31
CA ILE A 331 28.63 22.81 7.80
C ILE A 331 29.83 23.24 6.95
N LEU A 332 29.65 23.55 5.66
CA LEU A 332 30.73 23.95 4.76
C LEU A 332 31.28 25.35 5.06
N SER A 333 30.54 26.19 5.82
CA SER A 333 30.91 27.57 6.08
C SER A 333 30.95 27.89 7.57
N ASN A 334 32.05 28.49 8.04
CA ASN A 334 32.18 28.93 9.41
C ASN A 334 31.18 30.03 9.80
N LYS A 335 30.66 30.79 8.82
CA LYS A 335 29.66 31.85 9.01
C LYS A 335 28.41 31.37 9.75
N TYR A 336 28.01 30.14 9.52
CA TYR A 336 26.76 29.59 10.03
C TYR A 336 26.93 28.67 11.25
N ARG A 337 28.11 28.67 11.87
CA ARG A 337 28.49 27.76 12.95
C ARG A 337 27.50 27.77 14.14
N LYS A 338 26.99 28.92 14.52
CA LYS A 338 26.00 29.07 15.62
C LYS A 338 24.68 28.37 15.27
N TRP A 339 24.23 28.50 14.02
CA TRP A 339 22.99 27.84 13.55
C TRP A 339 23.16 26.32 13.49
N VAL A 340 24.28 25.83 13.01
CA VAL A 340 24.62 24.39 13.00
C VAL A 340 24.64 23.83 14.41
N HIS A 341 25.26 24.52 15.36
CA HIS A 341 25.30 24.10 16.76
C HIS A 341 23.89 24.03 17.37
N GLN A 342 23.09 25.09 17.25
CA GLN A 342 21.73 25.14 17.81
C GLN A 342 20.85 24.05 17.22
N TYR A 343 20.91 23.87 15.90
CA TYR A 343 20.15 22.83 15.23
C TYR A 343 20.54 21.43 15.74
N PHE A 344 21.82 21.09 15.73
CA PHE A 344 22.26 19.76 16.15
C PHE A 344 22.03 19.49 17.64
N PHE A 345 22.00 20.51 18.47
CA PHE A 345 21.61 20.35 19.85
C PHE A 345 20.15 19.87 19.96
N VAL A 346 19.22 20.56 19.32
CA VAL A 346 17.80 20.17 19.30
C VAL A 346 17.59 18.83 18.61
N TYR A 347 18.20 18.64 17.46
CA TYR A 347 18.09 17.40 16.70
C TYR A 347 18.58 16.18 17.49
N ARG A 348 19.71 16.30 18.19
CA ARG A 348 20.19 15.24 19.09
C ARG A 348 19.20 14.90 20.19
N MET A 349 18.59 15.91 20.81
CA MET A 349 17.56 15.65 21.83
C MET A 349 16.39 14.87 21.26
N ILE A 350 15.93 15.21 20.06
CA ILE A 350 14.86 14.47 19.38
C ILE A 350 15.30 13.01 19.15
N LEU A 351 16.51 12.79 18.62
CA LEU A 351 17.02 11.44 18.34
C LEU A 351 17.15 10.59 19.64
N VAL A 352 17.63 11.18 20.73
CA VAL A 352 17.74 10.48 22.02
C VAL A 352 16.35 10.14 22.56
N ILE A 353 15.40 11.08 22.52
CA ILE A 353 14.02 10.83 22.93
C ILE A 353 13.41 9.71 22.09
N LEU A 354 13.65 9.71 20.78
CA LEU A 354 13.16 8.68 19.86
C LEU A 354 13.71 7.29 20.22
N LEU A 355 15.01 7.18 20.52
CA LEU A 355 15.62 5.92 20.93
C LEU A 355 15.15 5.45 22.30
N CYS A 356 15.08 6.35 23.29
CA CYS A 356 14.61 6.01 24.64
C CYS A 356 13.13 5.63 24.66
N GLY A 357 12.33 6.26 23.82
CA GLY A 357 10.89 6.03 23.69
C GLY A 357 10.52 5.05 22.56
N TRP A 358 11.46 4.23 22.08
CA TRP A 358 11.27 3.39 20.89
C TRP A 358 9.97 2.58 20.91
N GLY A 359 9.70 1.86 22.01
CA GLY A 359 8.49 1.07 22.19
C GLY A 359 7.22 1.87 22.56
N LEU A 360 7.34 3.19 22.78
CA LEU A 360 6.21 4.08 23.08
C LEU A 360 5.78 4.92 21.90
N ASN A 361 6.50 4.83 20.78
CA ASN A 361 6.14 5.56 19.58
C ASN A 361 4.85 5.01 18.99
N PRO A 362 3.97 5.89 18.50
CA PRO A 362 2.73 5.46 17.85
C PRO A 362 2.96 4.82 16.47
N GLN A 363 4.12 5.04 15.85
CA GLN A 363 4.56 4.37 14.63
C GLN A 363 5.64 3.36 14.95
N GLN A 364 5.52 2.16 14.44
CA GLN A 364 6.60 1.17 14.43
C GLN A 364 7.68 1.60 13.42
N TYR A 365 8.94 1.38 13.80
CA TYR A 365 10.09 1.64 12.94
C TYR A 365 10.84 0.35 12.67
N HIS A 366 11.34 0.19 11.46
CA HIS A 366 12.21 -0.91 11.14
C HIS A 366 13.51 -0.86 11.98
N ALA A 367 13.93 -1.99 12.54
CA ALA A 367 15.07 -2.07 13.46
C ALA A 367 16.40 -1.54 12.86
N ALA A 368 16.55 -1.61 11.54
CA ALA A 368 17.72 -1.06 10.83
C ALA A 368 17.84 0.48 10.92
N VAL A 369 16.82 1.19 11.40
CA VAL A 369 16.87 2.64 11.66
C VAL A 369 17.73 2.98 12.88
N VAL A 370 17.83 2.06 13.85
CA VAL A 370 18.63 2.29 15.08
C VAL A 370 20.08 2.66 14.79
N PRO A 371 20.87 1.88 14.02
CA PRO A 371 22.25 2.26 13.69
C PRO A 371 22.33 3.54 12.86
N ILE A 372 21.33 3.90 12.06
CA ILE A 372 21.28 5.18 11.32
C ILE A 372 21.15 6.34 12.31
N ILE A 373 20.28 6.25 13.31
CA ILE A 373 20.12 7.26 14.37
C ILE A 373 21.40 7.38 15.18
N LEU A 374 22.00 6.25 15.56
CA LEU A 374 23.27 6.24 16.32
C LEU A 374 24.40 6.92 15.52
N LEU A 375 24.48 6.69 14.20
CA LEU A 375 25.42 7.36 13.32
C LEU A 375 25.14 8.87 13.24
N ALA A 376 23.88 9.29 13.20
CA ALA A 376 23.52 10.71 13.25
C ALA A 376 23.99 11.37 14.55
N ILE A 377 23.82 10.70 15.70
CA ILE A 377 24.28 11.16 17.00
C ILE A 377 25.82 11.22 17.04
N LEU A 378 26.51 10.24 16.48
CA LEU A 378 27.97 10.23 16.37
C LEU A 378 28.48 11.42 15.54
N LEU A 379 27.93 11.61 14.34
CA LEU A 379 28.39 12.63 13.39
C LEU A 379 28.03 14.07 13.80
N ASN A 380 26.98 14.29 14.59
CA ASN A 380 26.68 15.64 15.07
C ASN A 380 27.49 16.04 16.32
N SER A 381 28.21 15.12 16.97
CA SER A 381 28.93 15.35 18.22
C SER A 381 29.97 16.47 18.16
N LYS A 382 30.74 16.57 17.07
CA LYS A 382 31.74 17.63 16.88
C LYS A 382 31.15 19.03 16.69
N TYR A 383 29.90 19.14 16.32
CA TYR A 383 29.22 20.42 16.11
C TYR A 383 28.53 20.94 17.39
N LEU A 384 28.53 20.15 18.46
CA LEU A 384 27.99 20.55 19.77
C LEU A 384 29.03 21.21 20.70
N THR A 385 30.31 21.09 20.40
CA THR A 385 31.35 21.84 21.09
C THR A 385 31.43 23.26 20.52
N ILE A 386 31.02 24.26 21.29
CA ILE A 386 31.31 25.65 20.95
C ILE A 386 32.81 25.84 21.22
N PRO A 387 33.64 26.22 20.28
CA PRO A 387 34.99 26.65 20.62
C PRO A 387 34.83 27.95 21.42
N THR A 388 35.33 27.96 22.62
CA THR A 388 35.69 29.20 23.28
C THR A 388 36.55 29.97 22.29
N SER A 389 36.02 31.09 21.80
CA SER A 389 36.65 32.06 20.89
C SER A 389 38.06 32.43 21.27
#